data_efde9267896cd901e001683620f5b17f
#
_entry.id   efde9267896cd901e001683620f5b17f
#
_cell.length_a   1.000
_cell.length_b   1.000
_cell.length_c   1.000
_cell.angle_alpha   90.00
_cell.angle_beta   90.00
_cell.angle_gamma   90.00
#
_symmetry.space_group_name_H-M   'P 1'
#
loop_
_entity.id
_entity.type
_entity.pdbx_description
1 polymer ?
#
loop_
_entity_poly.entity_id
_entity_poly.type
_entity_poly.pdbx_seq_one_letter_code
_entity_poly.pdbx_strand_id
1 'polypeptide(L)'
;EEKFRPNWIKPTVKNQSKAFVNKGDAFYQMKEQTRLKGPWSDKDEVIYIPRQIREVNQLRPFQQQIIDSAENWDTRNINLVYCPEGNKGKSILVGYCRAYKIGRALPPVNDFKDMMRMVCDMPTARMYLVDMPRSLNKDRLYQFYSGIETIKDGYAYDDRYKFKEKFFDCPNIWIFSNILPDMDMLSKDRWKLWSIDKEYKLNAV
;
A
#
# COMPACT_ATOMS: atom_id res chain seq x y z
N GLU A 1 17.05 -18.96 -27.02
CA GLU A 1 17.39 -17.69 -27.66
C GLU A 1 16.15 -16.87 -28.06
N GLU A 2 15.10 -17.51 -28.61
CA GLU A 2 13.85 -16.82 -28.96
C GLU A 2 13.09 -16.24 -27.75
N LYS A 3 13.27 -16.84 -26.58
CA LYS A 3 12.63 -16.43 -25.32
C LYS A 3 13.09 -15.05 -24.83
N PHE A 4 14.19 -14.53 -25.37
CA PHE A 4 14.83 -13.27 -24.99
C PHE A 4 14.92 -12.26 -26.13
N ARG A 5 14.03 -12.32 -27.13
CA ARG A 5 13.88 -11.24 -28.10
C ARG A 5 12.82 -10.25 -27.63
N PRO A 6 13.17 -9.29 -26.80
CA PRO A 6 12.21 -8.27 -26.45
C PRO A 6 11.94 -7.42 -27.70
N ASN A 7 10.67 -7.29 -28.06
CA ASN A 7 10.20 -6.48 -29.21
C ASN A 7 10.60 -4.98 -29.10
N TRP A 8 11.18 -4.57 -27.98
CA TRP A 8 11.63 -3.21 -27.73
C TRP A 8 13.10 -2.97 -28.14
N ILE A 9 13.89 -4.00 -28.43
CA ILE A 9 15.22 -3.82 -29.03
C ILE A 9 15.02 -3.56 -30.51
N LYS A 10 14.64 -2.35 -30.87
CA LYS A 10 14.69 -1.89 -32.25
C LYS A 10 16.13 -1.56 -32.59
N PRO A 11 16.69 -2.10 -33.69
CA PRO A 11 17.98 -1.67 -34.17
C PRO A 11 17.87 -0.21 -34.58
N THR A 12 18.33 0.68 -33.75
CA THR A 12 18.45 2.08 -34.08
C THR A 12 19.77 2.30 -34.77
N VAL A 13 19.69 2.57 -36.07
CA VAL A 13 20.63 3.33 -36.87
C VAL A 13 22.11 3.12 -36.56
N LYS A 14 22.80 2.37 -37.41
CA LYS A 14 24.27 2.25 -37.57
C LYS A 14 25.10 1.63 -36.43
N ASN A 15 24.74 1.70 -35.20
CA ASN A 15 25.40 0.94 -34.11
C ASN A 15 24.43 -0.09 -33.57
N GLN A 16 24.52 -1.31 -34.07
CA GLN A 16 23.72 -2.44 -33.57
C GLN A 16 24.10 -2.74 -32.14
N SER A 17 23.17 -2.52 -31.20
CA SER A 17 23.31 -3.04 -29.86
C SER A 17 23.23 -4.56 -29.93
N LYS A 18 24.31 -5.24 -29.62
CA LYS A 18 24.32 -6.72 -29.51
C LYS A 18 23.91 -7.10 -28.09
N ALA A 19 22.82 -7.85 -27.96
CA ALA A 19 22.48 -8.46 -26.68
C ALA A 19 23.26 -9.78 -26.55
N PHE A 20 23.96 -9.95 -25.45
CA PHE A 20 24.67 -11.18 -25.13
C PHE A 20 24.01 -11.83 -23.92
N VAL A 21 23.80 -13.14 -24.02
CA VAL A 21 23.41 -13.93 -22.86
C VAL A 21 24.65 -14.18 -22.02
N ASN A 22 24.72 -13.55 -20.87
CA ASN A 22 25.79 -13.81 -19.92
C ASN A 22 25.47 -15.10 -19.14
N LYS A 23 26.23 -16.16 -19.38
CA LYS A 23 26.13 -17.43 -18.63
C LYS A 23 27.02 -17.44 -17.37
N GLY A 24 27.69 -16.35 -17.09
CA GLY A 24 28.60 -16.21 -15.97
C GLY A 24 27.99 -15.50 -14.76
N ASP A 25 28.86 -14.86 -14.01
CA ASP A 25 28.51 -14.18 -12.76
C ASP A 25 27.56 -12.99 -12.98
N ALA A 26 26.36 -13.07 -12.40
CA ALA A 26 25.37 -11.99 -12.44
C ALA A 26 25.87 -10.70 -11.76
N PHE A 27 26.84 -10.78 -10.84
CA PHE A 27 27.43 -9.64 -10.16
C PHE A 27 28.16 -8.69 -11.11
N TYR A 28 28.69 -9.16 -12.22
CA TYR A 28 29.32 -8.29 -13.20
C TYR A 28 28.35 -7.26 -13.77
N GLN A 29 27.08 -7.63 -13.97
CA GLN A 29 26.04 -6.74 -14.50
C GLN A 29 25.49 -5.78 -13.43
N MET A 30 25.78 -6.02 -12.17
CA MET A 30 25.32 -5.22 -11.04
C MET A 30 26.29 -4.10 -10.65
N LYS A 31 27.42 -3.94 -11.36
CA LYS A 31 28.37 -2.84 -11.09
C LYS A 31 27.72 -1.49 -11.30
N GLU A 32 27.75 -0.65 -10.28
CA GLU A 32 27.10 0.68 -10.29
C GLU A 32 27.91 1.74 -11.06
N GLN A 33 29.24 1.61 -11.12
CA GLN A 33 30.16 2.66 -11.60
C GLN A 33 29.98 3.05 -13.07
N THR A 34 29.45 2.17 -13.92
CA THR A 34 29.30 2.42 -15.37
C THR A 34 27.85 2.25 -15.84
N ARG A 35 26.93 2.04 -14.91
CA ARG A 35 25.54 1.76 -15.23
C ARG A 35 24.71 3.03 -15.25
N LEU A 36 24.06 3.30 -16.38
CA LEU A 36 23.11 4.41 -16.51
C LEU A 36 21.71 4.04 -16.05
N LYS A 37 21.27 2.79 -16.28
CA LYS A 37 19.97 2.23 -15.88
C LYS A 37 20.07 0.71 -15.74
N GLY A 38 19.21 0.11 -14.92
CA GLY A 38 19.19 -1.33 -14.63
C GLY A 38 20.06 -1.69 -13.42
N PRO A 39 20.42 -2.95 -13.19
CA PRO A 39 20.12 -4.08 -14.08
C PRO A 39 18.63 -4.43 -14.12
N TRP A 40 18.20 -5.03 -15.22
CA TRP A 40 16.87 -5.61 -15.38
C TRP A 40 16.98 -7.14 -15.42
N SER A 41 16.04 -7.81 -14.79
CA SER A 41 15.96 -9.26 -14.73
C SER A 41 14.57 -9.69 -15.21
N ASP A 42 14.46 -10.93 -15.69
CA ASP A 42 13.18 -11.59 -15.96
C ASP A 42 12.32 -11.78 -14.68
N LYS A 43 12.94 -11.61 -13.51
CA LYS A 43 12.29 -11.64 -12.20
C LYS A 43 11.83 -10.25 -11.73
N ASP A 44 12.16 -9.21 -12.48
CA ASP A 44 11.72 -7.85 -12.15
C ASP A 44 10.21 -7.73 -12.37
N GLU A 45 9.47 -7.55 -11.31
CA GLU A 45 8.05 -7.25 -11.40
C GLU A 45 7.84 -5.89 -12.04
N VAL A 46 7.30 -5.87 -13.25
CA VAL A 46 6.81 -4.62 -13.85
C VAL A 46 5.52 -4.22 -13.14
N ILE A 47 5.64 -3.32 -12.18
CA ILE A 47 4.46 -2.78 -11.50
C ILE A 47 3.75 -1.86 -12.48
N TYR A 48 2.54 -2.26 -12.87
CA TYR A 48 1.67 -1.38 -13.65
C TYR A 48 1.20 -0.22 -12.76
N ILE A 49 1.56 1.00 -13.16
CA ILE A 49 1.08 2.22 -12.50
C ILE A 49 -0.08 2.77 -13.35
N PRO A 50 -1.31 2.78 -12.82
CA PRO A 50 -2.48 3.31 -13.53
C PRO A 50 -2.28 4.78 -13.94
N ARG A 51 -2.90 5.19 -15.04
CA ARG A 51 -2.77 6.54 -15.59
C ARG A 51 -3.05 7.64 -14.56
N GLN A 52 -4.14 7.50 -13.80
CA GLN A 52 -4.54 8.47 -12.77
C GLN A 52 -3.51 8.64 -11.64
N ILE A 53 -2.62 7.66 -11.45
CA ILE A 53 -1.52 7.75 -10.47
C ILE A 53 -0.27 8.34 -11.12
N ARG A 54 0.03 7.97 -12.37
CA ARG A 54 1.17 8.52 -13.11
C ARG A 54 1.04 10.03 -13.35
N GLU A 55 -0.19 10.53 -13.50
CA GLU A 55 -0.50 11.94 -13.73
C GLU A 55 -0.54 12.79 -12.45
N VAL A 56 -0.27 12.19 -11.29
CA VAL A 56 -0.14 12.94 -10.03
C VAL A 56 1.19 13.70 -10.04
N ASN A 57 1.13 14.97 -10.39
CA ASN A 57 2.32 15.84 -10.41
C ASN A 57 2.70 16.34 -9.01
N GLN A 58 1.71 16.55 -8.15
CA GLN A 58 1.92 17.04 -6.79
C GLN A 58 0.89 16.42 -5.85
N LEU A 59 1.36 15.96 -4.70
CA LEU A 59 0.50 15.50 -3.62
C LEU A 59 -0.12 16.67 -2.88
N ARG A 60 -1.35 16.50 -2.42
CA ARG A 60 -2.02 17.47 -1.54
C ARG A 60 -1.39 17.41 -0.15
N PRO A 61 -1.45 18.49 0.64
CA PRO A 61 -0.82 18.54 1.97
C PRO A 61 -1.16 17.33 2.86
N PHE A 62 -2.45 16.96 2.98
CA PHE A 62 -2.84 15.80 3.80
C PHE A 62 -2.26 14.47 3.29
N GLN A 63 -2.12 14.33 1.97
CA GLN A 63 -1.56 13.13 1.37
C GLN A 63 -0.08 12.99 1.73
N GLN A 64 0.66 14.10 1.65
CA GLN A 64 2.06 14.13 2.05
C GLN A 64 2.22 13.86 3.55
N GLN A 65 1.38 14.49 4.40
CA GLN A 65 1.40 14.24 5.85
C GLN A 65 1.18 12.76 6.20
N ILE A 66 0.27 12.08 5.48
CA ILE A 66 0.02 10.64 5.69
C ILE A 66 1.23 9.81 5.24
N ILE A 67 1.83 10.14 4.09
CA ILE A 67 3.03 9.45 3.61
C ILE A 67 4.19 9.62 4.59
N ASP A 68 4.42 10.84 5.06
CA ASP A 68 5.49 11.15 6.02
C ASP A 68 5.29 10.41 7.35
N SER A 69 4.03 10.14 7.72
CA SER A 69 3.70 9.37 8.92
C SER A 69 4.11 7.90 8.85
N ALA A 70 4.39 7.36 7.65
CA ALA A 70 4.79 5.95 7.50
C ALA A 70 6.11 5.62 8.23
N GLU A 71 6.96 6.62 8.48
CA GLU A 71 8.21 6.46 9.21
C GLU A 71 8.04 6.62 10.75
N ASN A 72 6.87 7.09 11.20
CA ASN A 72 6.61 7.29 12.62
C ASN A 72 6.24 5.97 13.28
N TRP A 73 6.83 5.71 14.45
CA TRP A 73 6.47 4.55 15.26
C TRP A 73 5.28 4.89 16.16
N ASP A 74 4.15 4.22 15.93
CA ASP A 74 2.95 4.32 16.76
C ASP A 74 2.38 2.92 16.96
N THR A 75 2.40 2.44 18.20
CA THR A 75 1.97 1.09 18.55
C THR A 75 0.49 1.01 18.92
N ARG A 76 -0.19 2.16 19.09
CA ARG A 76 -1.52 2.17 19.69
C ARG A 76 -2.60 2.71 18.77
N ASN A 77 -2.39 3.85 18.14
CA ASN A 77 -3.47 4.56 17.48
C ASN A 77 -3.80 3.99 16.08
N ILE A 78 -5.07 4.05 15.77
CA ILE A 78 -5.66 3.80 14.46
C ILE A 78 -6.18 5.14 13.95
N ASN A 79 -5.61 5.61 12.84
CA ASN A 79 -5.97 6.91 12.25
C ASN A 79 -7.20 6.74 11.38
N LEU A 80 -8.24 7.52 11.64
CA LEU A 80 -9.43 7.58 10.82
C LEU A 80 -9.62 9.00 10.28
N VAL A 81 -9.64 9.13 8.97
CA VAL A 81 -9.90 10.37 8.26
C VAL A 81 -11.39 10.42 7.91
N TYR A 82 -12.14 11.20 8.67
CA TYR A 82 -13.53 11.46 8.38
C TYR A 82 -13.67 12.56 7.34
N CYS A 83 -14.29 12.25 6.23
CA CYS A 83 -14.50 13.22 5.17
C CYS A 83 -15.84 12.92 4.45
N PRO A 84 -16.95 13.58 4.89
CA PRO A 84 -18.27 13.38 4.29
C PRO A 84 -18.32 13.87 2.84
N GLU A 85 -17.53 14.88 2.52
CA GLU A 85 -17.38 15.38 1.18
C GLU A 85 -16.57 14.41 0.31
N GLY A 86 -17.00 14.21 -0.91
CA GLY A 86 -16.25 13.43 -1.90
C GLY A 86 -15.10 14.22 -2.52
N ASN A 87 -14.36 13.57 -3.41
CA ASN A 87 -13.39 14.21 -4.32
C ASN A 87 -12.19 14.90 -3.66
N LYS A 88 -11.84 14.53 -2.44
CA LYS A 88 -10.62 15.05 -1.76
C LYS A 88 -9.34 14.32 -2.19
N GLY A 89 -9.43 13.23 -2.99
CA GLY A 89 -8.25 12.48 -3.46
C GLY A 89 -7.77 11.39 -2.52
N LYS A 90 -8.64 10.87 -1.63
CA LYS A 90 -8.34 9.74 -0.72
C LYS A 90 -7.96 8.47 -1.50
N SER A 91 -8.80 8.05 -2.45
CA SER A 91 -8.55 6.85 -3.28
C SER A 91 -7.29 6.99 -4.15
N ILE A 92 -6.97 8.22 -4.59
CA ILE A 92 -5.71 8.50 -5.31
C ILE A 92 -4.51 8.24 -4.39
N LEU A 93 -4.56 8.69 -3.14
CA LEU A 93 -3.49 8.43 -2.17
C LEU A 93 -3.29 6.93 -1.93
N VAL A 94 -4.38 6.18 -1.73
CA VAL A 94 -4.32 4.72 -1.53
C VAL A 94 -3.69 4.03 -2.75
N GLY A 95 -4.10 4.42 -3.96
CA GLY A 95 -3.50 3.93 -5.20
C GLY A 95 -2.03 4.31 -5.36
N TYR A 96 -1.67 5.53 -4.98
CA TYR A 96 -0.30 6.04 -5.00
C TYR A 96 0.61 5.25 -4.05
N CYS A 97 0.23 5.12 -2.78
CA CYS A 97 1.00 4.37 -1.79
C CYS A 97 1.21 2.90 -2.21
N ARG A 98 0.18 2.28 -2.81
CA ARG A 98 0.29 0.92 -3.34
C ARG A 98 1.24 0.82 -4.52
N ALA A 99 1.15 1.75 -5.48
CA ALA A 99 1.95 1.73 -6.70
C ALA A 99 3.44 1.97 -6.41
N TYR A 100 3.74 2.86 -5.46
CA TYR A 100 5.11 3.20 -5.08
C TYR A 100 5.65 2.42 -3.88
N LYS A 101 4.92 1.39 -3.42
CA LYS A 101 5.32 0.52 -2.29
C LYS A 101 5.58 1.26 -0.97
N ILE A 102 4.97 2.44 -0.78
CA ILE A 102 5.06 3.23 0.47
C ILE A 102 4.23 2.57 1.56
N GLY A 103 3.09 1.96 1.18
CA GLY A 103 2.19 1.25 2.07
C GLY A 103 1.37 0.21 1.30
N ARG A 104 0.55 -0.53 2.02
CA ARG A 104 -0.36 -1.52 1.46
C ARG A 104 -1.79 -1.06 1.57
N ALA A 105 -2.53 -1.16 0.47
CA ALA A 105 -3.97 -0.98 0.50
C ALA A 105 -4.64 -2.28 0.96
N LEU A 106 -5.43 -2.21 2.01
CA LEU A 106 -6.29 -3.30 2.43
C LEU A 106 -7.69 -3.07 1.85
N PRO A 107 -8.25 -4.02 1.12
CA PRO A 107 -9.66 -3.97 0.75
C PRO A 107 -10.55 -3.91 2.01
N PRO A 108 -11.65 -3.17 1.98
CA PRO A 108 -12.59 -3.11 3.11
C PRO A 108 -13.41 -4.39 3.17
N VAL A 109 -12.87 -5.44 3.75
CA VAL A 109 -13.56 -6.73 3.96
C VAL A 109 -14.29 -6.74 5.29
N ASN A 110 -15.52 -7.22 5.29
CA ASN A 110 -16.36 -7.36 6.47
C ASN A 110 -16.26 -8.74 7.13
N ASP A 111 -15.23 -9.49 6.84
CA ASP A 111 -14.96 -10.78 7.46
C ASP A 111 -13.57 -10.76 8.11
N PHE A 112 -13.54 -11.04 9.41
CA PHE A 112 -12.31 -11.04 10.19
C PHE A 112 -11.27 -12.04 9.64
N LYS A 113 -11.72 -13.27 9.35
CA LYS A 113 -10.81 -14.33 8.88
C LYS A 113 -10.22 -14.02 7.52
N ASP A 114 -11.03 -13.50 6.61
CA ASP A 114 -10.55 -13.13 5.27
C ASP A 114 -9.52 -12.00 5.34
N MET A 115 -9.69 -11.05 6.25
CA MET A 115 -8.72 -10.01 6.50
C MET A 115 -7.40 -10.59 7.04
N MET A 116 -7.47 -11.50 8.02
CA MET A 116 -6.29 -12.15 8.58
C MET A 116 -5.51 -12.94 7.53
N ARG A 117 -6.20 -13.76 6.75
CA ARG A 117 -5.63 -14.57 5.66
C ARG A 117 -4.94 -13.70 4.61
N MET A 118 -5.61 -12.62 4.20
CA MET A 118 -5.07 -11.68 3.21
C MET A 118 -3.79 -11.01 3.71
N VAL A 119 -3.75 -10.53 4.95
CA VAL A 119 -2.55 -9.90 5.52
C VAL A 119 -1.45 -10.92 5.78
N CYS A 120 -1.80 -12.15 6.12
CA CYS A 120 -0.83 -13.24 6.27
C CYS A 120 -0.11 -13.53 4.94
N ASP A 121 -0.83 -13.54 3.83
CA ASP A 121 -0.26 -13.82 2.50
C ASP A 121 0.47 -12.61 1.88
N MET A 122 0.10 -11.36 2.24
CA MET A 122 0.78 -10.16 1.73
C MET A 122 2.17 -9.99 2.34
N PRO A 123 3.14 -9.40 1.61
CA PRO A 123 4.34 -8.87 2.24
C PRO A 123 4.00 -7.84 3.32
N THR A 124 4.75 -7.82 4.42
CA THR A 124 4.58 -6.83 5.48
C THR A 124 4.80 -5.41 4.98
N ALA A 125 4.14 -4.45 5.61
CA ALA A 125 4.31 -3.04 5.30
C ALA A 125 4.29 -2.21 6.59
N ARG A 126 5.00 -1.09 6.58
CA ARG A 126 4.99 -0.12 7.70
C ARG A 126 3.67 0.62 7.81
N MET A 127 2.90 0.67 6.72
CA MET A 127 1.63 1.37 6.68
C MET A 127 0.58 0.59 5.90
N TYR A 128 -0.62 0.51 6.46
CA TYR A 128 -1.81 0.00 5.78
C TYR A 128 -2.86 1.09 5.61
N LEU A 129 -3.47 1.14 4.43
CA LEU A 129 -4.49 2.12 4.10
C LEU A 129 -5.78 1.41 3.69
N VAL A 130 -6.90 1.88 4.20
CA VAL A 130 -8.23 1.36 3.87
C VAL A 130 -9.10 2.50 3.34
N ASP A 131 -9.59 2.38 2.11
CA ASP A 131 -10.60 3.30 1.56
C ASP A 131 -11.98 2.66 1.69
N MET A 132 -12.76 3.11 2.66
CA MET A 132 -14.06 2.54 2.96
C MET A 132 -15.12 3.07 1.98
N PRO A 133 -15.78 2.18 1.20
CA PRO A 133 -16.87 2.60 0.33
C PRO A 133 -18.10 2.99 1.15
N ARG A 134 -18.91 3.91 0.61
CA ARG A 134 -20.16 4.35 1.24
C ARG A 134 -21.18 3.21 1.40
N SER A 135 -21.11 2.21 0.52
CA SER A 135 -22.03 1.06 0.47
C SER A 135 -21.60 -0.12 1.35
N LEU A 136 -20.62 0.06 2.23
CA LEU A 136 -20.18 -1.01 3.11
C LEU A 136 -21.30 -1.43 4.06
N ASN A 137 -21.51 -2.74 4.21
CA ASN A 137 -22.48 -3.28 5.16
C ASN A 137 -22.09 -2.93 6.60
N LYS A 138 -22.98 -2.20 7.28
CA LYS A 138 -22.74 -1.72 8.66
C LYS A 138 -22.84 -2.83 9.71
N ASP A 139 -23.61 -3.89 9.43
CA ASP A 139 -23.89 -4.95 10.41
C ASP A 139 -22.67 -5.80 10.79
N ARG A 140 -21.63 -5.75 9.95
CA ARG A 140 -20.38 -6.50 10.17
C ARG A 140 -19.16 -5.62 10.42
N LEU A 141 -19.34 -4.34 10.68
CA LEU A 141 -18.22 -3.43 10.94
C LEU A 141 -17.37 -3.83 12.15
N TYR A 142 -17.98 -4.49 13.15
CA TYR A 142 -17.24 -5.02 14.30
C TYR A 142 -16.17 -6.04 13.87
N GLN A 143 -16.43 -6.88 12.87
CA GLN A 143 -15.42 -7.83 12.35
C GLN A 143 -14.29 -7.10 11.64
N PHE A 144 -14.63 -6.08 10.87
CA PHE A 144 -13.63 -5.23 10.23
C PHE A 144 -12.72 -4.56 11.27
N TYR A 145 -13.28 -3.89 12.27
CA TYR A 145 -12.46 -3.19 13.27
C TYR A 145 -11.67 -4.17 14.16
N SER A 146 -12.21 -5.33 14.50
CA SER A 146 -11.45 -6.38 15.21
C SER A 146 -10.26 -6.86 14.38
N GLY A 147 -10.42 -7.00 13.06
CA GLY A 147 -9.32 -7.33 12.16
C GLY A 147 -8.27 -6.24 12.09
N ILE A 148 -8.69 -4.98 12.00
CA ILE A 148 -7.79 -3.81 12.01
C ILE A 148 -7.00 -3.74 13.32
N GLU A 149 -7.65 -4.01 14.46
CA GLU A 149 -7.00 -4.03 15.76
C GLU A 149 -5.92 -5.11 15.82
N THR A 150 -6.24 -6.33 15.38
CA THR A 150 -5.29 -7.45 15.34
C THR A 150 -4.08 -7.16 14.43
N ILE A 151 -4.32 -6.54 13.27
CA ILE A 151 -3.24 -6.12 12.37
C ILE A 151 -2.39 -5.02 13.02
N LYS A 152 -3.03 -4.07 13.72
CA LYS A 152 -2.32 -3.01 14.47
C LYS A 152 -1.39 -3.59 15.53
N ASP A 153 -1.80 -4.68 16.18
CA ASP A 153 -1.00 -5.38 17.17
C ASP A 153 0.12 -6.25 16.55
N GLY A 154 0.29 -6.22 15.22
CA GLY A 154 1.38 -6.89 14.51
C GLY A 154 1.17 -8.38 14.29
N TYR A 155 -0.07 -8.82 14.16
CA TYR A 155 -0.40 -10.23 14.00
C TYR A 155 -1.36 -10.47 12.84
N ALA A 156 -1.16 -11.59 12.15
CA ALA A 156 -2.08 -12.16 11.18
C ALA A 156 -1.91 -13.68 11.09
N TYR A 157 -2.94 -14.39 10.63
CA TYR A 157 -2.87 -15.83 10.45
C TYR A 157 -3.67 -16.30 9.23
N ASP A 158 -3.35 -17.50 8.77
CA ASP A 158 -4.12 -18.24 7.77
C ASP A 158 -4.47 -19.63 8.32
N ASP A 159 -5.76 -19.90 8.49
CA ASP A 159 -6.29 -21.17 9.00
C ASP A 159 -6.77 -22.12 7.89
N ARG A 160 -6.56 -21.77 6.61
CA ARG A 160 -6.87 -22.63 5.47
C ARG A 160 -5.79 -23.71 5.32
N TYR A 161 -6.16 -24.90 5.00
CA TYR A 161 -5.27 -26.05 4.72
C TYR A 161 -4.25 -26.35 5.82
N LYS A 162 -3.26 -25.52 6.03
CA LYS A 162 -2.24 -25.60 7.08
C LYS A 162 -2.17 -24.27 7.80
N PHE A 163 -2.31 -24.29 9.12
CA PHE A 163 -2.21 -23.12 9.94
C PHE A 163 -0.84 -22.42 9.77
N LYS A 164 -0.88 -21.14 9.51
CA LYS A 164 0.28 -20.25 9.40
C LYS A 164 0.02 -19.04 10.25
N GLU A 165 1.07 -18.55 10.88
CA GLU A 165 1.09 -17.31 11.63
C GLU A 165 2.11 -16.35 11.06
N LYS A 166 1.85 -15.07 11.23
CA LYS A 166 2.76 -14.01 10.83
C LYS A 166 2.79 -12.93 11.88
N PHE A 167 3.99 -12.66 12.38
CA PHE A 167 4.27 -11.57 13.30
C PHE A 167 5.03 -10.48 12.55
N PHE A 168 4.71 -9.22 12.81
CA PHE A 168 5.34 -8.07 12.21
C PHE A 168 5.27 -6.86 13.13
N ASP A 169 6.11 -5.86 12.88
CA ASP A 169 6.09 -4.62 13.64
C ASP A 169 4.74 -3.91 13.50
N CYS A 170 4.27 -3.28 14.59
CA CYS A 170 3.00 -2.55 14.61
C CYS A 170 2.94 -1.51 13.47
N PRO A 171 2.07 -1.67 12.47
CA PRO A 171 2.04 -0.77 11.33
C PRO A 171 1.25 0.51 11.65
N ASN A 172 1.50 1.58 10.91
CA ASN A 172 0.58 2.69 10.85
C ASN A 172 -0.67 2.30 10.06
N ILE A 173 -1.86 2.58 10.60
CA ILE A 173 -3.12 2.29 9.93
C ILE A 173 -3.88 3.58 9.69
N TRP A 174 -4.30 3.78 8.43
CA TRP A 174 -5.10 4.89 7.98
C TRP A 174 -6.37 4.41 7.33
N ILE A 175 -7.51 4.77 7.90
CA ILE A 175 -8.85 4.44 7.40
C ILE A 175 -9.48 5.71 6.87
N PHE A 176 -9.94 5.68 5.63
CA PHE A 176 -10.68 6.80 5.02
C PHE A 176 -12.16 6.45 5.02
N SER A 177 -12.97 7.26 5.67
CA SER A 177 -14.41 7.06 5.76
C SER A 177 -15.20 8.34 5.46
N ASN A 178 -16.37 8.16 4.86
CA ASN A 178 -17.33 9.24 4.68
C ASN A 178 -18.38 9.29 5.81
N ILE A 179 -18.32 8.33 6.72
CA ILE A 179 -19.21 8.17 7.86
C ILE A 179 -18.35 8.06 9.11
N LEU A 180 -18.74 8.73 10.19
CA LEU A 180 -18.09 8.51 11.47
C LEU A 180 -18.35 7.08 11.95
N PRO A 181 -17.34 6.38 12.46
CA PRO A 181 -17.51 5.07 13.03
C PRO A 181 -18.28 5.15 14.35
N ASP A 182 -18.85 4.05 14.77
CA ASP A 182 -19.24 3.85 16.15
C ASP A 182 -17.98 3.76 17.00
N MET A 183 -17.79 4.72 17.89
CA MET A 183 -16.58 4.83 18.70
C MET A 183 -16.41 3.70 19.71
N ASP A 184 -17.46 2.94 19.97
CA ASP A 184 -17.43 1.78 20.88
C ASP A 184 -16.93 0.50 20.19
N MET A 185 -16.67 0.55 18.86
CA MET A 185 -16.08 -0.56 18.10
C MET A 185 -14.62 -0.87 18.46
N LEU A 186 -13.90 0.12 19.01
CA LEU A 186 -12.56 -0.01 19.56
C LEU A 186 -12.47 0.75 20.88
N SER A 187 -11.46 0.47 21.69
CA SER A 187 -11.20 1.30 22.88
C SER A 187 -10.94 2.75 22.47
N LYS A 188 -11.49 3.69 23.25
CA LYS A 188 -11.48 5.12 22.92
C LYS A 188 -10.08 5.69 22.70
N ASP A 189 -9.10 5.18 23.41
CA ASP A 189 -7.69 5.57 23.30
C ASP A 189 -6.99 5.06 22.02
N ARG A 190 -7.62 4.14 21.28
CA ARG A 190 -7.10 3.71 19.98
C ARG A 190 -7.47 4.63 18.82
N TRP A 191 -8.53 5.41 18.98
CA TRP A 191 -8.99 6.30 17.93
C TRP A 191 -8.16 7.58 17.82
N LYS A 192 -7.72 7.88 16.61
CA LYS A 192 -7.16 9.18 16.24
C LYS A 192 -7.93 9.70 15.03
N LEU A 193 -8.85 10.63 15.32
CA LEU A 193 -9.75 11.17 14.31
C LEU A 193 -9.15 12.39 13.64
N TRP A 194 -9.33 12.45 12.33
CA TRP A 194 -8.83 13.51 11.47
C TRP A 194 -9.93 13.99 10.53
N SER A 195 -9.92 15.29 10.25
CA SER A 195 -10.69 15.91 9.18
C SER A 195 -9.76 16.54 8.15
N ILE A 196 -10.25 16.73 6.92
CA ILE A 196 -9.51 17.43 5.87
C ILE A 196 -10.16 18.79 5.67
N ASP A 197 -9.41 19.85 5.89
CA ASP A 197 -9.88 21.22 5.74
C ASP A 197 -9.96 21.68 4.26
N LYS A 198 -10.26 22.98 4.08
CA LYS A 198 -10.36 23.61 2.75
C LYS A 198 -9.00 23.74 2.07
N GLU A 199 -7.91 23.79 2.83
CA GLU A 199 -6.54 23.87 2.36
C GLU A 199 -5.91 22.47 2.15
N TYR A 200 -6.73 21.42 2.27
CA TYR A 200 -6.29 20.03 2.20
C TYR A 200 -5.24 19.65 3.26
N LYS A 201 -5.33 20.20 4.46
CA LYS A 201 -4.52 19.78 5.62
C LYS A 201 -5.32 18.85 6.53
N LEU A 202 -4.61 17.98 7.26
CA LEU A 202 -5.20 17.16 8.33
C LEU A 202 -5.32 17.99 9.61
N ASN A 203 -6.51 17.97 10.19
CA ASN A 203 -6.77 18.53 11.49
C ASN A 203 -7.32 17.43 12.41
N ALA A 204 -6.80 17.35 13.63
CA ALA A 204 -7.35 16.46 14.64
C ALA A 204 -8.77 16.93 15.04
N VAL A 205 -9.69 15.98 15.25
CA VAL A 205 -11.08 16.20 15.61
C VAL A 205 -11.28 15.89 17.09
#